data_6115973c2cda61052c2a6e4e94dbc14f
#
_entry.id   6115973c2cda61052c2a6e4e94dbc14f
#
_cell.length_a   1.000
_cell.length_b   1.000
_cell.length_c   1.000
_cell.angle_alpha   90.00
_cell.angle_beta   90.00
_cell.angle_gamma   90.00
#
_symmetry.space_group_name_H-M   'P 1'
#
loop_
_entity.id
_entity.type
_entity.pdbx_description
1 polymer ?
#
loop_
_entity_poly.entity_id
_entity_poly.type
_entity_poly.pdbx_seq_one_letter_code
_entity_poly.pdbx_strand_id
1 'polypeptide(L)'
;RRQRQMCIRDRKEYRVMTNSPRYDYQLAINDYWKEIGGLQMLPGTNRASDRFVRASFYIHAIPQTADAKIAVPSVLSVMRNVSVPFGINTPEKPYISSTRWRSVSDQKNKVYYFESTLTPNMFWLDLKKIDFSPKAGIKKLSLTKGEIYAGDAVKDLKDSQSFTFLFQTPVM
;
A
#
# COMPACT_ATOMS: atom_id res chain seq x y z
N ARG A 1 -8.63 14.57 -6.07
CA ARG A 1 -8.16 14.14 -4.72
C ARG A 1 -9.16 14.47 -3.60
N ARG A 2 -9.71 15.69 -3.52
CA ARG A 2 -10.71 16.08 -2.48
C ARG A 2 -11.99 15.22 -2.49
N GLN A 3 -12.55 14.93 -3.65
CA GLN A 3 -13.77 14.11 -3.78
C GLN A 3 -13.55 12.66 -3.28
N ARG A 4 -12.36 12.05 -3.53
CA ARG A 4 -12.05 10.69 -3.06
C ARG A 4 -11.93 10.62 -1.53
N GLN A 5 -11.36 11.64 -0.90
CA GLN A 5 -11.25 11.71 0.57
C GLN A 5 -12.62 11.89 1.25
N MET A 6 -13.52 12.68 0.68
CA MET A 6 -14.90 12.83 1.19
C MET A 6 -15.68 11.52 1.10
N CYS A 7 -15.61 10.80 -0.03
CA CYS A 7 -16.32 9.54 -0.20
C CYS A 7 -15.89 8.45 0.80
N ILE A 8 -14.62 8.40 1.18
CA ILE A 8 -14.12 7.45 2.18
C ILE A 8 -14.57 7.81 3.60
N ARG A 9 -14.67 9.10 3.92
CA ARG A 9 -15.14 9.56 5.24
C ARG A 9 -16.63 9.34 5.46
N ASP A 10 -17.43 9.54 4.43
CA ASP A 10 -18.89 9.55 4.52
C ASP A 10 -19.51 8.15 4.36
N ARG A 11 -18.78 7.20 3.79
CA ARG A 11 -19.22 5.81 3.61
C ARG A 11 -18.31 4.83 4.31
N LYS A 12 -18.71 4.38 5.48
CA LYS A 12 -18.02 3.34 6.28
C LYS A 12 -17.91 2.00 5.56
N GLU A 13 -18.67 1.80 4.49
CA GLU A 13 -18.77 0.56 3.74
C GLU A 13 -17.49 0.21 2.97
N TYR A 14 -16.80 1.21 2.39
CA TYR A 14 -15.59 0.98 1.61
C TYR A 14 -14.37 1.64 2.24
N ARG A 15 -13.50 0.81 2.81
CA ARG A 15 -12.20 1.21 3.41
C ARG A 15 -11.05 1.12 2.40
N VAL A 16 -11.36 1.15 1.10
CA VAL A 16 -10.42 0.92 0.01
C VAL A 16 -10.41 2.10 -0.95
N MET A 17 -9.25 2.38 -1.51
CA MET A 17 -9.09 3.39 -2.55
C MET A 17 -8.15 2.90 -3.64
N THR A 18 -8.52 3.13 -4.89
CA THR A 18 -7.68 2.92 -6.06
C THR A 18 -7.67 4.18 -6.95
N ASN A 19 -6.81 4.22 -7.95
CA ASN A 19 -6.63 5.40 -8.79
C ASN A 19 -7.71 5.61 -9.86
N SER A 20 -8.52 4.60 -10.18
CA SER A 20 -9.53 4.62 -11.25
C SER A 20 -10.52 3.47 -11.04
N PRO A 21 -11.77 3.57 -11.54
CA PRO A 21 -12.45 4.75 -12.05
C PRO A 21 -12.82 5.78 -10.95
N ARG A 22 -13.65 6.77 -11.30
CA ARG A 22 -14.29 7.60 -10.27
C ARG A 22 -15.14 6.74 -9.34
N TYR A 23 -15.29 7.19 -8.10
CA TYR A 23 -15.91 6.40 -7.04
C TYR A 23 -17.35 5.99 -7.33
N ASP A 24 -18.15 6.88 -7.93
CA ASP A 24 -19.53 6.61 -8.33
C ASP A 24 -19.64 5.45 -9.35
N TYR A 25 -18.76 5.42 -10.35
CA TYR A 25 -18.68 4.28 -11.28
C TYR A 25 -18.15 3.00 -10.60
N GLN A 26 -17.27 3.14 -9.64
CA GLN A 26 -16.76 2.00 -8.89
C GLN A 26 -17.86 1.33 -8.06
N LEU A 27 -18.83 2.11 -7.53
CA LEU A 27 -19.96 1.54 -6.79
C LEU A 27 -20.79 0.58 -7.67
N ALA A 28 -21.12 0.99 -8.89
CA ALA A 28 -21.86 0.12 -9.82
C ALA A 28 -21.10 -1.17 -10.15
N ILE A 29 -19.78 -1.08 -10.33
CA ILE A 29 -18.94 -2.26 -10.55
C ILE A 29 -18.95 -3.18 -9.31
N ASN A 30 -18.87 -2.61 -8.11
CA ASN A 30 -18.93 -3.38 -6.87
C ASN A 30 -20.28 -4.07 -6.69
N ASP A 31 -21.39 -3.40 -7.00
CA ASP A 31 -22.73 -3.95 -6.89
C ASP A 31 -22.89 -5.14 -7.85
N TYR A 32 -22.42 -5.02 -9.09
CA TYR A 32 -22.38 -6.15 -10.03
C TYR A 32 -21.62 -7.36 -9.45
N TRP A 33 -20.43 -7.15 -8.89
CA TRP A 33 -19.64 -8.24 -8.33
C TRP A 33 -20.21 -8.80 -7.03
N LYS A 34 -20.97 -8.02 -6.25
CA LYS A 34 -21.73 -8.53 -5.10
C LYS A 34 -22.83 -9.48 -5.53
N GLU A 35 -23.51 -9.16 -6.63
CA GLU A 35 -24.60 -9.96 -7.16
C GLU A 35 -24.13 -11.31 -7.71
N ILE A 36 -23.06 -11.30 -8.52
CA ILE A 36 -22.61 -12.52 -9.23
C ILE A 36 -21.54 -13.33 -8.50
N GLY A 37 -20.89 -12.78 -7.48
CA GLY A 37 -19.59 -13.26 -7.03
C GLY A 37 -19.51 -13.66 -5.57
N GLY A 38 -18.83 -12.87 -4.76
CA GLY A 38 -18.40 -13.22 -3.41
C GLY A 38 -17.10 -14.01 -3.44
N LEU A 39 -16.96 -15.02 -2.58
CA LEU A 39 -15.73 -15.81 -2.48
C LEU A 39 -15.48 -16.67 -3.72
N GLN A 40 -16.54 -17.07 -4.42
CA GLN A 40 -16.46 -18.00 -5.56
C GLN A 40 -16.06 -17.30 -6.85
N MET A 41 -16.33 -16.00 -7.02
CA MET A 41 -16.02 -15.26 -8.23
C MET A 41 -15.65 -13.84 -7.93
N LEU A 42 -14.37 -13.50 -8.10
CA LEU A 42 -13.83 -12.15 -7.99
C LEU A 42 -13.08 -11.80 -9.28
N PRO A 43 -13.05 -10.50 -9.66
CA PRO A 43 -12.36 -10.10 -10.89
C PRO A 43 -10.85 -10.30 -10.75
N GLY A 44 -10.22 -10.93 -11.75
CA GLY A 44 -8.81 -11.33 -11.71
C GLY A 44 -7.83 -10.35 -12.34
N THR A 45 -8.28 -9.28 -13.01
CA THR A 45 -7.36 -8.40 -13.74
C THR A 45 -6.60 -7.44 -12.83
N ASN A 46 -5.53 -6.83 -13.38
CA ASN A 46 -4.74 -5.80 -12.69
C ASN A 46 -5.33 -4.39 -12.81
N ARG A 47 -6.52 -4.25 -13.41
CA ARG A 47 -7.21 -2.95 -13.48
C ARG A 47 -7.53 -2.42 -12.09
N ALA A 48 -7.49 -1.11 -11.95
CA ALA A 48 -7.75 -0.46 -10.65
C ALA A 48 -9.15 -0.77 -10.10
N SER A 49 -10.17 -0.86 -10.96
CA SER A 49 -11.53 -1.27 -10.60
C SER A 49 -11.58 -2.67 -9.98
N ASP A 50 -10.93 -3.63 -10.61
CA ASP A 50 -10.92 -5.02 -10.18
C ASP A 50 -10.13 -5.21 -8.88
N ARG A 51 -9.01 -4.49 -8.75
CA ARG A 51 -8.25 -4.44 -7.49
C ARG A 51 -9.06 -3.84 -6.34
N PHE A 52 -9.89 -2.83 -6.63
CA PHE A 52 -10.81 -2.26 -5.64
C PHE A 52 -11.82 -3.30 -5.16
N VAL A 53 -12.45 -4.04 -6.07
CA VAL A 53 -13.42 -5.10 -5.73
C VAL A 53 -12.77 -6.16 -4.84
N ARG A 54 -11.61 -6.70 -5.24
CA ARG A 54 -10.89 -7.69 -4.44
C ARG A 54 -10.49 -7.16 -3.07
N ALA A 55 -9.92 -5.95 -3.00
CA ALA A 55 -9.54 -5.34 -1.74
C ALA A 55 -10.74 -5.11 -0.83
N SER A 56 -11.86 -4.62 -1.38
CA SER A 56 -13.10 -4.39 -0.62
C SER A 56 -13.66 -5.68 -0.03
N PHE A 57 -13.62 -6.77 -0.80
CA PHE A 57 -14.05 -8.07 -0.32
C PHE A 57 -13.11 -8.59 0.78
N TYR A 58 -11.82 -8.69 0.49
CA TYR A 58 -10.86 -9.32 1.39
C TYR A 58 -10.66 -8.56 2.69
N ILE A 59 -10.68 -7.21 2.69
CA ILE A 59 -10.50 -6.44 3.93
C ILE A 59 -11.62 -6.69 4.95
N HIS A 60 -12.80 -7.12 4.51
CA HIS A 60 -13.89 -7.53 5.38
C HIS A 60 -13.84 -9.02 5.73
N ALA A 61 -13.28 -9.86 4.86
CA ALA A 61 -13.20 -11.30 5.02
C ALA A 61 -12.04 -11.77 5.92
N ILE A 62 -10.98 -10.97 6.05
CA ILE A 62 -9.86 -11.28 6.97
C ILE A 62 -10.26 -11.12 8.44
N PRO A 63 -9.53 -11.76 9.38
CA PRO A 63 -9.82 -11.63 10.82
C PRO A 63 -9.85 -10.17 11.28
N GLN A 64 -10.97 -9.77 11.90
CA GLN A 64 -11.16 -8.45 12.51
C GLN A 64 -10.66 -8.48 13.96
N THR A 65 -9.38 -8.29 14.18
CA THR A 65 -8.74 -8.44 15.49
C THR A 65 -7.84 -7.26 15.84
N ALA A 66 -7.67 -7.01 17.14
CA ALA A 66 -6.72 -6.03 17.66
C ALA A 66 -5.31 -6.63 17.89
N ASP A 67 -5.14 -7.95 17.72
CA ASP A 67 -3.81 -8.59 17.80
C ASP A 67 -3.01 -8.30 16.54
N ALA A 68 -1.94 -7.52 16.69
CA ALA A 68 -1.06 -7.15 15.58
C ALA A 68 -0.37 -8.35 14.92
N LYS A 69 -0.15 -9.46 15.65
CA LYS A 69 0.43 -10.69 15.12
C LYS A 69 -0.45 -11.36 14.07
N ILE A 70 -1.75 -11.09 14.11
CA ILE A 70 -2.73 -11.59 13.15
C ILE A 70 -3.12 -10.47 12.16
N ALA A 71 -3.43 -9.28 12.66
CA ALA A 71 -3.93 -8.18 11.83
C ALA A 71 -2.92 -7.74 10.75
N VAL A 72 -1.64 -7.56 11.10
CA VAL A 72 -0.61 -7.11 10.16
C VAL A 72 -0.40 -8.09 9.01
N PRO A 73 -0.13 -9.40 9.24
CA PRO A 73 0.03 -10.35 8.14
C PRO A 73 -1.25 -10.53 7.32
N SER A 74 -2.44 -10.43 7.93
CA SER A 74 -3.71 -10.48 7.19
C SER A 74 -3.86 -9.31 6.23
N VAL A 75 -3.60 -8.09 6.66
CA VAL A 75 -3.62 -6.90 5.80
C VAL A 75 -2.55 -6.99 4.71
N LEU A 76 -1.34 -7.44 5.02
CA LEU A 76 -0.28 -7.66 4.03
C LEU A 76 -0.71 -8.68 2.97
N SER A 77 -1.42 -9.74 3.35
CA SER A 77 -1.94 -10.73 2.40
C SER A 77 -2.95 -10.11 1.43
N VAL A 78 -3.83 -9.24 1.90
CA VAL A 78 -4.74 -8.47 1.03
C VAL A 78 -3.93 -7.56 0.10
N MET A 79 -2.94 -6.84 0.60
CA MET A 79 -2.07 -5.96 -0.20
C MET A 79 -1.33 -6.73 -1.30
N ARG A 80 -0.84 -7.93 -1.01
CA ARG A 80 -0.19 -8.81 -1.99
C ARG A 80 -1.16 -9.29 -3.05
N ASN A 81 -2.38 -9.67 -2.68
CA ASN A 81 -3.41 -10.09 -3.62
C ASN A 81 -3.79 -9.01 -4.64
N VAL A 82 -3.80 -7.73 -4.21
CA VAL A 82 -4.15 -6.61 -5.08
C VAL A 82 -2.94 -5.93 -5.73
N SER A 83 -1.76 -6.50 -5.58
CA SER A 83 -0.54 -6.02 -6.22
C SER A 83 -0.48 -6.38 -7.69
N VAL A 84 0.14 -5.51 -8.47
CA VAL A 84 0.47 -5.78 -9.88
C VAL A 84 1.84 -6.44 -9.91
N PRO A 85 2.01 -7.58 -10.57
CA PRO A 85 3.30 -8.28 -10.66
C PRO A 85 4.42 -7.35 -11.14
N PHE A 86 5.59 -7.44 -10.49
CA PHE A 86 6.74 -6.62 -10.83
C PHE A 86 7.25 -6.96 -12.22
N GLY A 87 7.50 -5.93 -13.03
CA GLY A 87 8.06 -6.10 -14.37
C GLY A 87 7.09 -6.62 -15.43
N ILE A 88 5.79 -6.73 -15.11
CA ILE A 88 4.79 -7.15 -16.09
C ILE A 88 4.75 -6.17 -17.28
N ASN A 89 4.79 -6.71 -18.48
CA ASN A 89 4.58 -5.98 -19.71
C ASN A 89 3.94 -6.88 -20.78
N THR A 90 3.43 -6.28 -21.83
CA THR A 90 3.01 -6.98 -23.06
C THR A 90 3.56 -6.21 -24.27
N PRO A 91 3.66 -6.83 -25.46
CA PRO A 91 4.11 -6.12 -26.68
C PRO A 91 3.31 -4.84 -26.94
N GLU A 92 1.99 -4.87 -26.68
CA GLU A 92 1.08 -3.73 -26.90
C GLU A 92 1.16 -2.70 -25.77
N LYS A 93 1.64 -3.10 -24.59
CA LYS A 93 1.74 -2.25 -23.39
C LYS A 93 3.06 -2.48 -22.68
N PRO A 94 4.17 -1.94 -23.20
CA PRO A 94 5.50 -2.14 -22.62
C PRO A 94 5.73 -1.37 -21.30
N TYR A 95 4.83 -0.45 -20.95
CA TYR A 95 4.96 0.44 -19.78
C TYR A 95 3.85 0.22 -18.75
N ILE A 96 3.50 -1.03 -18.47
CA ILE A 96 2.51 -1.33 -17.43
C ILE A 96 3.12 -0.99 -16.07
N SER A 97 2.43 -0.15 -15.30
CA SER A 97 2.83 0.17 -13.92
C SER A 97 2.71 -1.08 -13.05
N SER A 98 3.79 -1.45 -12.39
CA SER A 98 3.85 -2.57 -11.46
C SER A 98 4.05 -2.10 -10.02
N THR A 99 3.69 -2.95 -9.06
CA THR A 99 3.95 -2.70 -7.65
C THR A 99 5.45 -2.77 -7.39
N ARG A 100 6.01 -1.71 -6.81
CA ARG A 100 7.43 -1.61 -6.45
C ARG A 100 7.66 -1.91 -4.98
N TRP A 101 6.71 -1.58 -4.15
CA TRP A 101 6.76 -1.78 -2.70
C TRP A 101 5.35 -1.80 -2.10
N ARG A 102 5.26 -2.29 -0.89
CA ARG A 102 4.06 -2.27 -0.05
C ARG A 102 4.41 -1.75 1.33
N SER A 103 3.48 -1.09 1.97
CA SER A 103 3.64 -0.70 3.36
C SER A 103 2.35 -0.87 4.15
N VAL A 104 2.50 -1.17 5.44
CA VAL A 104 1.40 -1.23 6.41
C VAL A 104 1.81 -0.44 7.64
N SER A 105 0.92 0.43 8.10
CA SER A 105 1.11 1.22 9.33
C SER A 105 0.22 0.69 10.43
N ASP A 106 0.81 0.07 11.45
CA ASP A 106 0.13 -0.23 12.70
C ASP A 106 0.13 1.04 13.57
N GLN A 107 -0.95 1.80 13.45
CA GLN A 107 -1.08 3.09 14.14
C GLN A 107 -1.19 2.92 15.66
N LYS A 108 -1.80 1.82 16.13
CA LYS A 108 -1.94 1.51 17.55
C LYS A 108 -0.58 1.27 18.22
N ASN A 109 0.23 0.43 17.61
CA ASN A 109 1.55 0.07 18.14
C ASN A 109 2.67 1.00 17.66
N LYS A 110 2.37 1.92 16.71
CA LYS A 110 3.33 2.84 16.09
C LYS A 110 4.47 2.12 15.37
N VAL A 111 4.13 1.09 14.60
CA VAL A 111 5.09 0.31 13.80
C VAL A 111 4.77 0.49 12.32
N TYR A 112 5.79 0.82 11.53
CA TYR A 112 5.70 0.96 10.09
C TYR A 112 6.39 -0.22 9.41
N TYR A 113 5.62 -1.06 8.73
CA TYR A 113 6.11 -2.21 7.96
C TYR A 113 6.32 -1.83 6.51
N PHE A 114 7.40 -2.34 5.93
CA PHE A 114 7.75 -2.10 4.53
C PHE A 114 8.24 -3.40 3.87
N GLU A 115 7.77 -3.63 2.64
CA GLU A 115 8.13 -4.76 1.80
C GLU A 115 8.50 -4.24 0.41
N SER A 116 9.74 -4.45 -0.01
CA SER A 116 10.18 -4.23 -1.39
C SER A 116 9.78 -5.42 -2.26
N THR A 117 9.42 -5.18 -3.52
CA THR A 117 9.23 -6.27 -4.49
C THR A 117 10.55 -6.81 -5.05
N LEU A 118 11.66 -6.13 -4.78
CA LEU A 118 13.00 -6.51 -5.24
C LEU A 118 13.72 -7.47 -4.28
N THR A 119 13.20 -7.62 -3.05
CA THR A 119 13.81 -8.48 -2.03
C THR A 119 12.74 -9.36 -1.39
N PRO A 120 13.06 -10.59 -0.98
CA PRO A 120 12.10 -11.48 -0.33
C PRO A 120 11.78 -11.06 1.11
N ASN A 121 12.54 -10.12 1.67
CA ASN A 121 12.50 -9.75 3.07
C ASN A 121 11.58 -8.57 3.32
N MET A 122 10.91 -8.59 4.46
CA MET A 122 10.18 -7.47 5.03
C MET A 122 10.92 -6.93 6.24
N PHE A 123 10.93 -5.62 6.40
CA PHE A 123 11.40 -4.96 7.60
C PHE A 123 10.34 -4.02 8.18
N TRP A 124 10.57 -3.58 9.41
CA TRP A 124 9.73 -2.58 10.05
C TRP A 124 10.55 -1.59 10.87
N LEU A 125 9.93 -0.46 11.14
CA LEU A 125 10.44 0.57 12.02
C LEU A 125 9.48 0.72 13.21
N ASP A 126 9.94 0.43 14.43
CA ASP A 126 9.22 0.78 15.65
C ASP A 126 9.47 2.26 15.94
N LEU A 127 8.48 3.09 15.65
CA LEU A 127 8.58 4.54 15.78
C LEU A 127 8.78 5.00 17.22
N LYS A 128 8.48 4.16 18.22
CA LYS A 128 8.75 4.47 19.63
C LYS A 128 10.24 4.44 19.96
N LYS A 129 11.05 3.77 19.15
CA LYS A 129 12.50 3.69 19.30
C LYS A 129 13.26 4.79 18.55
N ILE A 130 12.55 5.67 17.83
CA ILE A 130 13.14 6.74 17.04
C ILE A 130 12.94 8.06 17.80
N ASP A 131 14.02 8.82 17.96
CA ASP A 131 13.95 10.17 18.47
C ASP A 131 13.46 11.13 17.37
N PHE A 132 12.30 11.75 17.58
CA PHE A 132 11.70 12.76 16.69
C PHE A 132 11.88 14.19 17.22
N SER A 133 12.72 14.41 18.22
CA SER A 133 13.00 15.77 18.71
C SER A 133 13.67 16.61 17.61
N PRO A 134 13.53 17.93 17.63
CA PRO A 134 14.19 18.81 16.65
C PRO A 134 15.71 18.65 16.60
N LYS A 135 16.32 18.17 17.69
CA LYS A 135 17.77 17.95 17.80
C LYS A 135 18.25 16.62 17.23
N ALA A 136 17.35 15.68 17.02
CA ALA A 136 17.69 14.33 16.52
C ALA A 136 18.16 14.33 15.06
N GLY A 137 17.98 15.43 14.33
CA GLY A 137 18.29 15.52 12.91
C GLY A 137 17.40 14.65 12.04
N ILE A 138 17.82 14.46 10.80
CA ILE A 138 17.09 13.65 9.81
C ILE A 138 17.81 12.32 9.63
N LYS A 139 17.05 11.24 9.68
CA LYS A 139 17.56 9.89 9.44
C LYS A 139 16.89 9.27 8.22
N LYS A 140 17.63 8.42 7.51
CA LYS A 140 17.13 7.68 6.36
C LYS A 140 17.54 6.22 6.40
N LEU A 141 16.74 5.38 5.77
CA LEU A 141 17.07 4.02 5.38
C LEU A 141 17.20 3.98 3.85
N SER A 142 18.37 3.59 3.32
CA SER A 142 18.60 3.52 1.88
C SER A 142 18.01 2.22 1.33
N LEU A 143 17.36 2.30 0.15
CA LEU A 143 16.80 1.16 -0.56
C LEU A 143 17.23 1.14 -2.04
N THR A 144 18.14 2.04 -2.43
CA THR A 144 18.43 2.34 -3.84
C THR A 144 19.51 1.47 -4.46
N LYS A 145 20.33 0.83 -3.64
CA LYS A 145 21.46 0.00 -4.09
C LYS A 145 21.25 -1.51 -3.84
N GLY A 146 19.99 -1.92 -3.65
CA GLY A 146 19.65 -3.31 -3.36
C GLY A 146 19.95 -3.72 -1.91
N GLU A 147 20.00 -2.76 -0.98
CA GLU A 147 20.15 -3.04 0.44
C GLU A 147 19.01 -3.95 0.93
N ILE A 148 19.35 -4.94 1.72
CA ILE A 148 18.42 -5.93 2.27
C ILE A 148 18.31 -5.71 3.77
N TYR A 149 17.09 -5.42 4.22
CA TYR A 149 16.76 -5.32 5.64
C TYR A 149 15.71 -6.38 5.99
N ALA A 150 15.80 -6.93 7.19
CA ALA A 150 14.83 -7.88 7.71
C ALA A 150 14.58 -7.63 9.20
N GLY A 151 13.31 -7.68 9.61
CA GLY A 151 12.96 -7.46 11.01
C GLY A 151 12.98 -5.98 11.40
N ASP A 152 13.36 -5.69 12.65
CA ASP A 152 13.46 -4.32 13.17
C ASP A 152 14.71 -3.62 12.62
N ALA A 153 14.50 -2.65 11.72
CA ALA A 153 15.55 -1.91 11.03
C ALA A 153 15.84 -0.53 11.64
N VAL A 154 15.35 -0.22 12.83
CA VAL A 154 15.61 1.08 13.48
C VAL A 154 17.11 1.34 13.64
N LYS A 155 17.89 0.32 13.98
CA LYS A 155 19.37 0.40 14.11
C LYS A 155 20.10 0.68 12.80
N ASP A 156 19.47 0.43 11.67
CA ASP A 156 20.05 0.61 10.33
C ASP A 156 19.81 2.03 9.77
N LEU A 157 19.05 2.84 10.49
CA LEU A 157 18.82 4.25 10.16
C LEU A 157 20.14 5.03 10.26
N LYS A 158 20.45 5.79 9.22
CA LYS A 158 21.68 6.61 9.13
C LYS A 158 21.29 8.09 9.07
N ASP A 159 22.16 8.94 9.60
CA ASP A 159 22.00 10.39 9.49
C ASP A 159 21.96 10.84 8.03
N SER A 160 21.15 11.83 7.75
CA SER A 160 20.93 12.34 6.40
C SER A 160 20.66 13.82 6.41
N GLN A 161 20.83 14.43 5.25
CA GLN A 161 20.37 15.78 5.01
C GLN A 161 18.89 15.79 4.62
N SER A 162 18.26 16.96 4.71
CA SER A 162 16.89 17.17 4.27
C SER A 162 16.71 16.76 2.81
N PHE A 163 15.56 16.16 2.52
CA PHE A 163 15.18 15.85 1.15
C PHE A 163 14.94 17.14 0.37
N THR A 164 15.61 17.29 -0.76
CA THR A 164 15.39 18.42 -1.67
C THR A 164 14.45 17.97 -2.78
N PHE A 165 13.28 18.61 -2.89
CA PHE A 165 12.36 18.38 -4.00
C PHE A 165 12.97 18.94 -5.30
N LEU A 166 12.88 18.16 -6.37
CA LEU A 166 13.19 18.66 -7.69
C LEU A 166 12.14 19.71 -8.09
N PHE A 167 12.59 20.90 -8.42
CA PHE A 167 11.71 21.88 -9.02
C PHE A 167 11.26 21.39 -10.39
N GLN A 168 9.96 21.39 -10.61
CA GLN A 168 9.42 21.14 -11.94
C GLN A 168 9.82 22.31 -12.83
N THR A 169 10.72 22.09 -13.78
CA THR A 169 10.98 23.08 -14.82
C THR A 169 9.68 23.31 -15.59
N PRO A 170 9.20 24.55 -15.76
CA PRO A 170 8.05 24.80 -16.60
C PRO A 170 8.34 24.21 -17.99
N VAL A 171 7.43 23.36 -18.47
CA VAL A 171 7.46 22.92 -19.87
C VAL A 171 7.15 24.18 -20.69
N MET A 172 8.16 24.71 -21.42
CA MET A 172 7.96 25.77 -22.39
C MET A 172 7.13 25.25 -23.56
#